data_c38c5606d3b0f339f48315ee9096e8b7
#
_entry.id   c38c5606d3b0f339f48315ee9096e8b7
#
_cell.length_a   1.000
_cell.length_b   1.000
_cell.length_c   1.000
_cell.angle_alpha   90.00
_cell.angle_beta   90.00
_cell.angle_gamma   90.00
#
_symmetry.space_group_name_H-M   'P 1'
#
loop_
_entity.id
_entity.type
_entity.pdbx_description
1 polymer ?
#
loop_
_entity_poly.entity_id
_entity_poly.type
_entity_poly.pdbx_seq_one_letter_code
_entity_poly.pdbx_strand_id
1 'polypeptide(L)'
;MSTQLSNPPSLASASDQPAAAGIASLGWLLPFHAVVWTLAAWLARGNLDIQGDMVETYVWGIEWQAGYAKHPPLSSWVAAAWFNVFPHTDLAYFALSAVNVLVGLAGIVALAGRFVPRQIAIFAGLAMAVSPLYSNLAIKFNPNSILLSVWPWTAYFFVRYAQPGSRLARSGAALGLGACAALAVLGKYFTIVLLLGLLLALLARPAWRARLVSVDSLLAVAAGVAVLAPHVHWMMVNHFPTLEYAAQRTGGTLLAAVGRFGIYTLAQIGYLALSFVFVLLMVRTRGAARLMALSVVRPASHPDLWWLALGPLFAVGVLSVTGKTQMASVWGMAQWFAIVPLWLAVLAQARVEFAPRRAVRAMAVYWALVLAMSAVVGYTGARRNTDDAAEPRAELAAAAQAVWHERTSRPLSIVAGSTHEAASMVFYDGGRARFWDLHWPAATPWITPADFARQGTLIVCRGDDSDCIATASSLSHAAPVALEVGKTAWGRELPARPYQMFVIVPQS
;
A
#
# COMPACT_ATOMS: atom_id res chain seq x y z
N MET A 1 -12.58 44.15 58.49
CA MET A 1 -13.53 43.22 57.86
C MET A 1 -12.82 42.54 56.70
N SER A 2 -12.28 41.35 56.97
CA SER A 2 -11.51 40.60 56.02
C SER A 2 -12.40 39.56 55.33
N THR A 3 -12.69 39.72 54.05
CA THR A 3 -13.45 38.77 53.27
C THR A 3 -12.51 37.64 52.77
N GLN A 4 -12.70 36.45 53.32
CA GLN A 4 -12.09 35.22 52.85
C GLN A 4 -12.68 34.86 51.50
N LEU A 5 -11.84 34.77 50.47
CA LEU A 5 -12.14 34.15 49.18
C LEU A 5 -12.07 32.63 49.35
N SER A 6 -13.22 31.97 49.24
CA SER A 6 -13.34 30.50 49.23
C SER A 6 -12.81 29.95 47.94
N ASN A 7 -11.88 28.97 48.03
CA ASN A 7 -11.40 28.15 46.91
C ASN A 7 -12.57 27.37 46.28
N PRO A 8 -12.61 27.24 44.94
CA PRO A 8 -13.55 26.35 44.28
C PRO A 8 -13.16 24.88 44.52
N PRO A 9 -14.13 23.97 44.64
CA PRO A 9 -13.87 22.58 44.94
C PRO A 9 -13.20 21.87 43.73
N SER A 10 -12.21 21.06 44.01
CA SER A 10 -11.54 20.18 43.05
C SER A 10 -12.53 19.13 42.53
N LEU A 11 -12.92 19.25 41.26
CA LEU A 11 -13.64 18.21 40.51
C LEU A 11 -12.66 17.12 40.03
N ALA A 12 -12.25 16.26 40.92
CA ALA A 12 -11.71 14.96 40.59
C ALA A 12 -12.63 13.89 41.17
N SER A 13 -13.66 13.50 40.44
CA SER A 13 -14.57 12.42 40.85
C SER A 13 -14.24 11.13 40.13
N ALA A 14 -14.17 10.10 40.92
CA ALA A 14 -13.78 8.71 40.70
C ALA A 14 -14.73 7.86 39.80
N SER A 15 -15.34 8.44 38.74
CA SER A 15 -16.29 7.69 37.89
C SER A 15 -15.78 7.27 36.51
N ASP A 16 -14.55 7.67 36.12
CA ASP A 16 -14.05 7.45 34.75
C ASP A 16 -13.16 6.22 34.57
N GLN A 17 -12.75 5.53 35.63
CA GLN A 17 -11.77 4.43 35.55
C GLN A 17 -12.23 3.15 34.83
N PRO A 18 -13.45 2.62 34.99
CA PRO A 18 -13.83 1.35 34.34
C PRO A 18 -14.10 1.49 32.85
N ALA A 19 -14.58 2.64 32.36
CA ALA A 19 -14.81 2.88 30.95
C ALA A 19 -13.48 3.10 30.18
N ALA A 20 -12.52 3.76 30.81
CA ALA A 20 -11.19 3.98 30.25
C ALA A 20 -10.38 2.69 30.04
N ALA A 21 -10.43 1.77 31.01
CA ALA A 21 -9.78 0.46 30.90
C ALA A 21 -10.39 -0.41 29.78
N GLY A 22 -11.72 -0.35 29.58
CA GLY A 22 -12.41 -1.11 28.54
C GLY A 22 -12.09 -0.64 27.10
N ILE A 23 -11.76 0.65 26.89
CA ILE A 23 -11.43 1.17 25.56
C ILE A 23 -9.93 0.96 25.23
N ALA A 24 -9.04 1.11 26.20
CA ALA A 24 -7.62 0.85 26.02
C ALA A 24 -7.35 -0.62 25.60
N SER A 25 -8.21 -1.56 26.00
CA SER A 25 -8.11 -2.96 25.61
C SER A 25 -8.47 -3.27 24.16
N LEU A 26 -8.98 -2.32 23.36
CA LEU A 26 -9.37 -2.54 21.97
C LEU A 26 -8.17 -2.58 20.99
N GLY A 27 -6.96 -2.23 21.43
CA GLY A 27 -5.78 -2.16 20.56
C GLY A 27 -5.44 -3.48 19.86
N TRP A 28 -5.74 -4.62 20.48
CA TRP A 28 -5.50 -5.95 19.91
C TRP A 28 -6.36 -6.28 18.68
N LEU A 29 -7.47 -5.54 18.48
CA LEU A 29 -8.35 -5.76 17.32
C LEU A 29 -7.62 -5.44 15.99
N LEU A 30 -6.65 -4.51 15.98
CA LEU A 30 -5.90 -4.18 14.77
C LEU A 30 -4.93 -5.29 14.35
N PRO A 31 -4.06 -5.84 15.23
CA PRO A 31 -3.26 -7.02 14.87
C PRO A 31 -4.13 -8.22 14.47
N PHE A 32 -5.24 -8.45 15.17
CA PHE A 32 -6.16 -9.53 14.82
C PHE A 32 -6.80 -9.32 13.44
N HIS A 33 -7.15 -8.07 13.09
CA HIS A 33 -7.61 -7.73 11.75
C HIS A 33 -6.58 -8.08 10.67
N ALA A 34 -5.29 -7.85 10.91
CA ALA A 34 -4.23 -8.23 9.99
C ALA A 34 -4.17 -9.75 9.78
N VAL A 35 -4.32 -10.55 10.86
CA VAL A 35 -4.40 -12.02 10.75
C VAL A 35 -5.62 -12.44 9.93
N VAL A 36 -6.80 -11.87 10.22
CA VAL A 36 -8.03 -12.18 9.47
C VAL A 36 -7.87 -11.89 7.99
N TRP A 37 -7.28 -10.75 7.62
CA TRP A 37 -7.11 -10.40 6.19
C TRP A 37 -6.02 -11.21 5.50
N THR A 38 -4.99 -11.63 6.21
CA THR A 38 -4.03 -12.62 5.67
C THR A 38 -4.73 -13.92 5.29
N LEU A 39 -5.55 -14.46 6.21
CA LEU A 39 -6.31 -15.69 5.97
C LEU A 39 -7.40 -15.50 4.91
N ALA A 40 -8.10 -14.37 4.91
CA ALA A 40 -9.13 -14.04 3.93
C ALA A 40 -8.55 -13.97 2.51
N ALA A 41 -7.40 -13.31 2.34
CA ALA A 41 -6.71 -13.24 1.07
C ALA A 41 -6.28 -14.63 0.57
N TRP A 42 -5.71 -15.43 1.46
CA TRP A 42 -5.30 -16.80 1.14
C TRP A 42 -6.48 -17.70 0.75
N LEU A 43 -7.62 -17.57 1.45
CA LEU A 43 -8.84 -18.33 1.13
C LEU A 43 -9.47 -17.89 -0.19
N ALA A 44 -9.50 -16.59 -0.47
CA ALA A 44 -10.17 -16.04 -1.64
C ALA A 44 -9.38 -16.21 -2.94
N ARG A 45 -8.05 -16.21 -2.84
CA ARG A 45 -7.15 -16.18 -4.00
C ARG A 45 -6.42 -17.51 -4.14
N GLY A 46 -6.37 -18.00 -5.37
CA GLY A 46 -5.56 -19.17 -5.70
C GLY A 46 -4.11 -18.83 -6.00
N ASN A 47 -3.77 -17.53 -6.09
CA ASN A 47 -2.47 -16.98 -6.43
C ASN A 47 -2.27 -15.57 -5.85
N LEU A 48 -1.07 -15.00 -6.04
CA LEU A 48 -0.83 -13.58 -5.94
C LEU A 48 -1.66 -12.83 -6.99
N ASP A 49 -1.48 -11.52 -7.12
CA ASP A 49 -2.32 -10.73 -8.02
C ASP A 49 -2.17 -11.13 -9.51
N ILE A 50 -3.31 -11.10 -10.23
CA ILE A 50 -3.37 -11.51 -11.65
C ILE A 50 -2.56 -10.58 -12.58
N GLN A 51 -2.34 -9.31 -12.19
CA GLN A 51 -1.54 -8.37 -12.99
C GLN A 51 -0.04 -8.54 -12.83
N GLY A 52 0.42 -9.35 -11.86
CA GLY A 52 1.84 -9.60 -11.62
C GLY A 52 2.57 -8.49 -10.85
N ASP A 53 1.88 -7.44 -10.36
CA ASP A 53 2.55 -6.32 -9.65
C ASP A 53 3.29 -6.78 -8.38
N MET A 54 2.77 -7.81 -7.68
CA MET A 54 3.40 -8.33 -6.46
C MET A 54 4.72 -9.03 -6.81
N VAL A 55 4.73 -9.90 -7.79
CA VAL A 55 5.96 -10.60 -8.21
C VAL A 55 6.95 -9.64 -8.86
N GLU A 56 6.51 -8.67 -9.68
CA GLU A 56 7.35 -7.60 -10.21
C GLU A 56 8.02 -6.80 -9.08
N THR A 57 7.24 -6.41 -8.06
CA THR A 57 7.76 -5.71 -6.89
C THR A 57 8.87 -6.50 -6.18
N TYR A 58 8.71 -7.83 -6.07
CA TYR A 58 9.71 -8.70 -5.46
C TYR A 58 10.98 -8.86 -6.32
N VAL A 59 10.84 -9.21 -7.62
CA VAL A 59 11.99 -9.48 -8.48
C VAL A 59 12.84 -8.23 -8.74
N TRP A 60 12.25 -7.05 -8.68
CA TRP A 60 13.03 -5.81 -8.65
C TRP A 60 13.75 -5.62 -7.32
N GLY A 61 13.08 -5.97 -6.22
CA GLY A 61 13.62 -5.81 -4.88
C GLY A 61 14.91 -6.57 -4.63
N ILE A 62 15.02 -7.79 -5.13
CA ILE A 62 16.23 -8.62 -4.96
C ILE A 62 17.46 -8.04 -5.69
N GLU A 63 17.25 -7.13 -6.64
CA GLU A 63 18.34 -6.39 -7.29
C GLU A 63 18.82 -5.17 -6.49
N TRP A 64 18.14 -4.78 -5.44
CA TRP A 64 18.49 -3.70 -4.50
C TRP A 64 18.89 -2.38 -5.18
N GLN A 65 18.32 -2.09 -6.37
CA GLN A 65 18.57 -0.83 -7.07
C GLN A 65 17.98 0.35 -6.29
N ALA A 66 18.60 1.53 -6.42
CA ALA A 66 18.06 2.74 -5.81
C ALA A 66 16.86 3.35 -6.59
N GLY A 67 16.42 2.70 -7.65
CA GLY A 67 15.23 3.04 -8.44
C GLY A 67 14.97 1.99 -9.52
N TYR A 68 13.77 2.02 -10.11
CA TYR A 68 13.35 1.10 -11.17
C TYR A 68 12.62 1.87 -12.28
N ALA A 69 12.48 1.25 -13.45
CA ALA A 69 11.94 1.91 -14.63
C ALA A 69 10.54 2.53 -14.41
N LYS A 70 9.65 1.85 -13.67
CA LYS A 70 8.26 2.33 -13.41
C LYS A 70 8.13 3.12 -12.11
N HIS A 71 8.86 2.74 -11.06
CA HIS A 71 8.58 3.16 -9.69
C HIS A 71 9.84 3.42 -8.87
N PRO A 72 9.77 4.31 -7.87
CA PRO A 72 10.79 4.41 -6.83
C PRO A 72 10.88 3.09 -6.02
N PRO A 73 11.97 2.88 -5.24
CA PRO A 73 12.36 1.53 -4.81
C PRO A 73 11.69 0.99 -3.54
N LEU A 74 10.99 1.81 -2.74
CA LEU A 74 10.61 1.43 -1.37
C LEU A 74 9.79 0.14 -1.27
N SER A 75 8.76 -0.03 -2.11
CA SER A 75 7.94 -1.24 -2.08
C SER A 75 8.77 -2.48 -2.40
N SER A 76 9.66 -2.38 -3.37
CA SER A 76 10.54 -3.46 -3.79
C SER A 76 11.56 -3.82 -2.71
N TRP A 77 12.19 -2.84 -2.07
CA TRP A 77 13.10 -3.08 -0.94
C TRP A 77 12.39 -3.75 0.25
N VAL A 78 11.16 -3.32 0.57
CA VAL A 78 10.38 -3.93 1.65
C VAL A 78 10.00 -5.36 1.32
N ALA A 79 9.60 -5.67 0.08
CA ALA A 79 9.31 -7.03 -0.34
C ALA A 79 10.57 -7.92 -0.25
N ALA A 80 11.71 -7.49 -0.80
CA ALA A 80 12.96 -8.26 -0.72
C ALA A 80 13.41 -8.48 0.72
N ALA A 81 13.37 -7.43 1.56
CA ALA A 81 13.73 -7.55 2.98
C ALA A 81 12.81 -8.54 3.73
N TRP A 82 11.51 -8.55 3.42
CA TRP A 82 10.57 -9.50 4.00
C TRP A 82 10.91 -10.95 3.64
N PHE A 83 11.15 -11.22 2.37
CA PHE A 83 11.44 -12.57 1.89
C PHE A 83 12.88 -13.05 2.19
N ASN A 84 13.75 -12.21 2.70
CA ASN A 84 14.99 -12.67 3.32
C ASN A 84 14.75 -13.37 4.68
N VAL A 85 13.56 -13.22 5.26
CA VAL A 85 13.20 -13.77 6.58
C VAL A 85 12.08 -14.80 6.48
N PHE A 86 11.10 -14.58 5.60
CA PHE A 86 9.91 -15.41 5.46
C PHE A 86 9.95 -16.27 4.18
N PRO A 87 9.25 -17.41 4.16
CA PRO A 87 9.23 -18.29 3.00
C PRO A 87 8.50 -17.63 1.80
N HIS A 88 8.92 -17.99 0.59
CA HIS A 88 8.34 -17.51 -0.67
C HIS A 88 7.02 -18.22 -0.97
N THR A 89 5.98 -17.82 -0.28
CA THR A 89 4.62 -18.35 -0.38
C THR A 89 3.60 -17.22 -0.47
N ASP A 90 2.45 -17.49 -1.07
CA ASP A 90 1.33 -16.56 -1.16
C ASP A 90 0.90 -16.07 0.23
N LEU A 91 0.81 -16.99 1.21
CA LEU A 91 0.43 -16.65 2.58
C LEU A 91 1.40 -15.63 3.19
N ALA A 92 2.71 -15.82 3.01
CA ALA A 92 3.71 -14.89 3.53
C ALA A 92 3.65 -13.53 2.82
N TYR A 93 3.29 -13.49 1.53
CA TYR A 93 3.08 -12.23 0.81
C TYR A 93 1.82 -11.51 1.29
N PHE A 94 0.72 -12.22 1.50
CA PHE A 94 -0.50 -11.62 2.08
C PHE A 94 -0.27 -11.15 3.52
N ALA A 95 0.58 -11.83 4.29
CA ALA A 95 1.00 -11.36 5.60
C ALA A 95 1.79 -10.05 5.53
N LEU A 96 2.71 -9.88 4.55
CA LEU A 96 3.38 -8.61 4.29
C LEU A 96 2.37 -7.49 4.02
N SER A 97 1.38 -7.74 3.15
CA SER A 97 0.32 -6.78 2.84
C SER A 97 -0.45 -6.36 4.11
N ALA A 98 -0.81 -7.34 4.94
CA ALA A 98 -1.55 -7.10 6.18
C ALA A 98 -0.72 -6.37 7.25
N VAL A 99 0.57 -6.65 7.35
CA VAL A 99 1.50 -5.92 8.23
C VAL A 99 1.67 -4.47 7.77
N ASN A 100 1.79 -4.23 6.47
CA ASN A 100 1.81 -2.87 5.92
C ASN A 100 0.55 -2.08 6.29
N VAL A 101 -0.63 -2.70 6.18
CA VAL A 101 -1.91 -2.12 6.63
C VAL A 101 -1.89 -1.83 8.12
N LEU A 102 -1.44 -2.77 8.95
CA LEU A 102 -1.36 -2.60 10.41
C LEU A 102 -0.50 -1.40 10.80
N VAL A 103 0.66 -1.23 10.16
CA VAL A 103 1.54 -0.07 10.36
C VAL A 103 0.82 1.24 10.02
N GLY A 104 0.06 1.25 8.93
CA GLY A 104 -0.75 2.40 8.52
C GLY A 104 -1.87 2.73 9.50
N LEU A 105 -2.62 1.71 9.95
CA LEU A 105 -3.70 1.88 10.93
C LEU A 105 -3.15 2.40 12.28
N ALA A 106 -1.98 1.92 12.70
CA ALA A 106 -1.29 2.44 13.89
C ALA A 106 -0.93 3.93 13.71
N GLY A 107 -0.47 4.34 12.53
CA GLY A 107 -0.20 5.73 12.19
C GLY A 107 -1.47 6.60 12.24
N ILE A 108 -2.62 6.09 11.75
CA ILE A 108 -3.92 6.77 11.83
C ILE A 108 -4.36 6.96 13.30
N VAL A 109 -4.20 5.92 14.13
CA VAL A 109 -4.50 6.02 15.57
C VAL A 109 -3.60 7.05 16.25
N ALA A 110 -2.30 7.03 15.94
CA ALA A 110 -1.34 7.99 16.46
C ALA A 110 -1.68 9.43 16.05
N LEU A 111 -2.04 9.62 14.77
CA LEU A 111 -2.52 10.93 14.26
C LEU A 111 -3.80 11.39 14.95
N ALA A 112 -4.81 10.53 15.03
CA ALA A 112 -6.07 10.84 15.71
C ALA A 112 -5.86 11.25 17.16
N GLY A 113 -4.94 10.60 17.88
CA GLY A 113 -4.58 10.92 19.27
C GLY A 113 -3.96 12.31 19.46
N ARG A 114 -3.68 13.04 18.38
CA ARG A 114 -3.27 14.47 18.43
C ARG A 114 -4.46 15.44 18.49
N PHE A 115 -5.67 14.97 18.19
CA PHE A 115 -6.89 15.79 18.07
C PHE A 115 -8.00 15.33 19.01
N VAL A 116 -7.99 14.06 19.42
CA VAL A 116 -8.99 13.48 20.33
C VAL A 116 -8.31 12.73 21.47
N PRO A 117 -9.02 12.51 22.61
CA PRO A 117 -8.50 11.67 23.69
C PRO A 117 -8.04 10.30 23.16
N ARG A 118 -6.92 9.80 23.72
CA ARG A 118 -6.29 8.54 23.29
C ARG A 118 -7.28 7.36 23.25
N GLN A 119 -8.24 7.36 24.15
CA GLN A 119 -9.30 6.35 24.24
C GLN A 119 -10.22 6.36 23.00
N ILE A 120 -10.48 7.54 22.42
CA ILE A 120 -11.29 7.68 21.20
C ILE A 120 -10.45 7.41 19.94
N ALA A 121 -9.15 7.70 19.97
CA ALA A 121 -8.29 7.60 18.81
C ALA A 121 -8.26 6.19 18.18
N ILE A 122 -8.39 5.11 18.98
CA ILE A 122 -8.43 3.73 18.50
C ILE A 122 -9.57 3.50 17.49
N PHE A 123 -10.69 4.18 17.64
CA PHE A 123 -11.82 4.05 16.71
C PHE A 123 -11.50 4.56 15.30
N ALA A 124 -10.49 5.45 15.16
CA ALA A 124 -10.03 5.87 13.84
C ALA A 124 -9.39 4.69 13.07
N GLY A 125 -8.53 3.94 13.74
CA GLY A 125 -7.94 2.73 13.14
C GLY A 125 -9.00 1.68 12.81
N LEU A 126 -9.92 1.37 13.75
CA LEU A 126 -10.97 0.38 13.53
C LEU A 126 -11.92 0.75 12.38
N ALA A 127 -12.30 2.04 12.28
CA ALA A 127 -13.17 2.49 11.19
C ALA A 127 -12.45 2.49 9.82
N MET A 128 -11.15 2.78 9.79
CA MET A 128 -10.39 2.64 8.53
C MET A 128 -10.11 1.18 8.17
N ALA A 129 -9.96 0.30 9.15
CA ALA A 129 -9.74 -1.12 8.94
C ALA A 129 -10.87 -1.80 8.12
N VAL A 130 -12.12 -1.36 8.25
CA VAL A 130 -13.24 -1.89 7.46
C VAL A 130 -13.37 -1.27 6.07
N SER A 131 -12.63 -0.19 5.77
CA SER A 131 -12.60 0.39 4.42
C SER A 131 -11.97 -0.57 3.42
N PRO A 132 -12.50 -0.68 2.20
CA PRO A 132 -11.83 -1.39 1.10
C PRO A 132 -10.38 -0.97 0.89
N LEU A 133 -10.02 0.28 1.23
CA LEU A 133 -8.67 0.83 1.10
C LEU A 133 -7.65 0.14 2.02
N TYR A 134 -8.05 -0.22 3.24
CA TYR A 134 -7.22 -0.87 4.26
C TYR A 134 -7.58 -2.36 4.44
N SER A 135 -8.30 -2.93 3.49
CA SER A 135 -8.73 -4.32 3.49
C SER A 135 -8.54 -4.92 2.08
N ASN A 136 -9.58 -5.12 1.30
CA ASN A 136 -9.54 -5.84 0.03
C ASN A 136 -8.54 -5.25 -0.99
N LEU A 137 -8.48 -3.92 -1.16
CA LEU A 137 -7.55 -3.29 -2.10
C LEU A 137 -6.09 -3.32 -1.63
N ALA A 138 -5.87 -3.42 -0.32
CA ALA A 138 -4.54 -3.46 0.28
C ALA A 138 -3.87 -4.84 0.23
N ILE A 139 -4.61 -5.90 -0.13
CA ILE A 139 -4.07 -7.27 -0.26
C ILE A 139 -2.93 -7.31 -1.29
N LYS A 140 -3.03 -6.50 -2.34
CA LYS A 140 -2.01 -6.36 -3.37
C LYS A 140 -0.89 -5.44 -2.86
N PHE A 141 0.24 -6.03 -2.44
CA PHE A 141 1.41 -5.25 -2.02
C PHE A 141 2.14 -4.70 -3.26
N ASN A 142 2.16 -3.39 -3.41
CA ASN A 142 2.76 -2.69 -4.55
C ASN A 142 3.04 -1.21 -4.20
N PRO A 143 3.55 -0.38 -5.12
CA PRO A 143 3.81 1.05 -4.89
C PRO A 143 2.59 1.89 -4.45
N ASN A 144 1.35 1.44 -4.66
CA ASN A 144 0.18 2.14 -4.12
C ASN A 144 -0.07 1.77 -2.66
N SER A 145 -0.02 0.48 -2.33
CA SER A 145 -0.34 0.00 -0.98
C SER A 145 0.72 0.36 0.06
N ILE A 146 2.00 0.48 -0.31
CA ILE A 146 3.04 0.93 0.63
C ILE A 146 2.76 2.33 1.18
N LEU A 147 2.05 3.18 0.43
CA LEU A 147 1.65 4.51 0.88
C LEU A 147 0.67 4.48 2.05
N LEU A 148 -0.10 3.39 2.22
CA LEU A 148 -1.01 3.21 3.35
C LEU A 148 -0.28 3.25 4.69
N SER A 149 0.94 2.74 4.75
CA SER A 149 1.76 2.80 5.97
C SER A 149 2.48 4.13 6.12
N VAL A 150 3.12 4.66 5.09
CA VAL A 150 4.02 5.81 5.23
C VAL A 150 3.30 7.16 5.32
N TRP A 151 2.14 7.36 4.65
CA TRP A 151 1.42 8.63 4.68
C TRP A 151 0.86 9.00 6.06
N PRO A 152 0.20 8.09 6.81
CA PRO A 152 -0.28 8.41 8.15
C PRO A 152 0.84 8.81 9.11
N TRP A 153 2.00 8.16 9.03
CA TRP A 153 3.15 8.51 9.87
C TRP A 153 3.79 9.83 9.46
N THR A 154 3.85 10.12 8.15
CA THR A 154 4.27 11.45 7.66
C THR A 154 3.38 12.55 8.23
N ALA A 155 2.06 12.38 8.19
CA ALA A 155 1.11 13.33 8.74
C ALA A 155 1.19 13.41 10.27
N TYR A 156 1.39 12.30 10.97
CA TYR A 156 1.60 12.28 12.42
C TYR A 156 2.84 13.12 12.83
N PHE A 157 3.97 12.89 12.18
CA PHE A 157 5.19 13.65 12.47
C PHE A 157 5.05 15.11 12.07
N PHE A 158 4.36 15.42 10.97
CA PHE A 158 4.02 16.78 10.58
C PHE A 158 3.23 17.50 11.66
N VAL A 159 2.16 16.90 12.19
CA VAL A 159 1.34 17.50 13.25
C VAL A 159 2.15 17.67 14.55
N ARG A 160 2.97 16.69 14.90
CA ARG A 160 3.86 16.78 16.05
C ARG A 160 4.91 17.89 15.93
N TYR A 161 5.45 18.08 14.74
CA TYR A 161 6.37 19.17 14.43
C TYR A 161 5.69 20.54 14.51
N ALA A 162 4.47 20.65 13.98
CA ALA A 162 3.72 21.92 13.92
C ALA A 162 3.15 22.36 15.28
N GLN A 163 2.71 21.42 16.12
CA GLN A 163 2.11 21.68 17.43
C GLN A 163 3.14 22.16 18.48
N PRO A 164 2.71 22.87 19.54
CA PRO A 164 3.56 23.20 20.68
C PRO A 164 4.15 21.96 21.35
N GLY A 165 5.40 22.06 21.80
CA GLY A 165 6.11 20.97 22.48
C GLY A 165 7.52 21.40 22.89
N SER A 166 8.24 20.53 23.63
CA SER A 166 9.65 20.74 23.94
C SER A 166 10.50 20.80 22.67
N ARG A 167 11.65 21.47 22.72
CA ARG A 167 12.56 21.56 21.58
C ARG A 167 12.96 20.16 21.06
N LEU A 168 13.37 19.28 21.99
CA LEU A 168 13.77 17.91 21.65
C LEU A 168 12.64 17.13 20.93
N ALA A 169 11.40 17.23 21.45
CA ALA A 169 10.24 16.56 20.85
C ALA A 169 9.92 17.09 19.44
N ARG A 170 10.10 18.41 19.22
CA ARG A 170 9.91 19.03 17.89
C ARG A 170 11.00 18.64 16.91
N SER A 171 12.26 18.72 17.33
CA SER A 171 13.38 18.35 16.46
C SER A 171 13.31 16.86 16.07
N GLY A 172 12.96 15.98 17.01
CA GLY A 172 12.70 14.57 16.70
C GLY A 172 11.52 14.37 15.73
N ALA A 173 10.45 15.16 15.89
CA ALA A 173 9.33 15.13 14.97
C ALA A 173 9.69 15.69 13.58
N ALA A 174 10.54 16.68 13.49
CA ALA A 174 11.06 17.24 12.25
C ALA A 174 11.90 16.20 11.47
N LEU A 175 12.83 15.52 12.15
CA LEU A 175 13.59 14.42 11.56
C LEU A 175 12.66 13.30 11.06
N GLY A 176 11.68 12.88 11.89
CA GLY A 176 10.69 11.89 11.50
C GLY A 176 9.83 12.33 10.30
N LEU A 177 9.44 13.62 10.24
CA LEU A 177 8.72 14.19 9.11
C LEU A 177 9.53 14.09 7.82
N GLY A 178 10.79 14.54 7.85
CA GLY A 178 11.67 14.51 6.68
C GLY A 178 11.90 13.09 6.18
N ALA A 179 12.24 12.17 7.08
CA ALA A 179 12.46 10.77 6.74
C ALA A 179 11.18 10.09 6.18
N CYS A 180 10.02 10.23 6.85
CA CYS A 180 8.78 9.63 6.40
C CYS A 180 8.27 10.24 5.09
N ALA A 181 8.41 11.56 4.90
CA ALA A 181 8.05 12.22 3.64
C ALA A 181 8.92 11.70 2.48
N ALA A 182 10.23 11.55 2.71
CA ALA A 182 11.14 10.97 1.73
C ALA A 182 10.81 9.50 1.43
N LEU A 183 10.57 8.67 2.45
CA LEU A 183 10.09 7.29 2.25
C LEU A 183 8.77 7.24 1.48
N ALA A 184 7.85 8.17 1.73
CA ALA A 184 6.61 8.26 0.98
C ALA A 184 6.85 8.58 -0.52
N VAL A 185 7.82 9.46 -0.83
CA VAL A 185 8.26 9.73 -2.22
C VAL A 185 8.92 8.50 -2.82
N LEU A 186 9.78 7.79 -2.06
CA LEU A 186 10.38 6.52 -2.48
C LEU A 186 9.34 5.39 -2.63
N GLY A 187 8.15 5.51 -2.03
CA GLY A 187 7.03 4.62 -2.28
C GLY A 187 6.37 4.90 -3.64
N LYS A 188 6.07 6.16 -3.90
CA LYS A 188 5.48 6.61 -5.17
C LYS A 188 5.51 8.14 -5.29
N TYR A 189 5.85 8.66 -6.47
CA TYR A 189 5.84 10.13 -6.72
C TYR A 189 4.46 10.78 -6.56
N PHE A 190 3.39 10.00 -6.60
CA PHE A 190 2.05 10.47 -6.26
C PHE A 190 1.97 11.11 -4.86
N THR A 191 2.96 10.88 -4.00
CA THR A 191 3.12 11.53 -2.69
C THR A 191 3.16 13.06 -2.77
N ILE A 192 3.41 13.66 -3.94
CA ILE A 192 3.31 15.10 -4.13
C ILE A 192 1.95 15.65 -3.67
N VAL A 193 0.86 14.90 -3.84
CA VAL A 193 -0.48 15.35 -3.40
C VAL A 193 -0.61 15.38 -1.87
N LEU A 194 0.07 14.46 -1.17
CA LEU A 194 0.18 14.53 0.29
C LEU A 194 0.95 15.79 0.71
N LEU A 195 2.14 16.00 0.13
CA LEU A 195 3.00 17.15 0.48
C LEU A 195 2.29 18.48 0.26
N LEU A 196 1.52 18.61 -0.83
CA LEU A 196 0.66 19.77 -1.06
C LEU A 196 -0.45 19.89 0.01
N GLY A 197 -1.08 18.79 0.41
CA GLY A 197 -2.06 18.76 1.49
C GLY A 197 -1.47 19.20 2.83
N LEU A 198 -0.25 18.73 3.17
CA LEU A 198 0.48 19.17 4.37
C LEU A 198 0.81 20.66 4.33
N LEU A 199 1.24 21.16 3.17
CA LEU A 199 1.52 22.58 2.99
C LEU A 199 0.25 23.43 3.20
N LEU A 200 -0.88 23.01 2.62
CA LEU A 200 -2.16 23.70 2.82
C LEU A 200 -2.59 23.68 4.28
N ALA A 201 -2.43 22.56 5.00
CA ALA A 201 -2.70 22.46 6.43
C ALA A 201 -1.80 23.39 7.26
N LEU A 202 -0.53 23.50 6.91
CA LEU A 202 0.42 24.42 7.55
C LEU A 202 0.00 25.88 7.34
N LEU A 203 -0.37 26.23 6.12
CA LEU A 203 -0.79 27.59 5.76
C LEU A 203 -2.15 27.98 6.37
N ALA A 204 -3.01 27.00 6.66
CA ALA A 204 -4.31 27.23 7.25
C ALA A 204 -4.26 27.74 8.71
N ARG A 205 -3.14 27.52 9.43
CA ARG A 205 -2.96 27.96 10.81
C ARG A 205 -1.82 28.99 10.94
N PRO A 206 -2.08 30.24 11.32
CA PRO A 206 -1.04 31.26 11.51
C PRO A 206 0.10 30.83 12.42
N ALA A 207 -0.24 30.15 13.55
CA ALA A 207 0.76 29.63 14.49
C ALA A 207 1.69 28.57 13.90
N TRP A 208 1.26 27.87 12.85
CA TRP A 208 2.07 26.84 12.17
C TRP A 208 2.95 27.44 11.08
N ARG A 209 2.53 28.55 10.44
CA ARG A 209 3.32 29.24 9.38
C ARG A 209 4.70 29.66 9.89
N ALA A 210 4.82 30.08 11.15
CA ALA A 210 6.10 30.43 11.74
C ALA A 210 7.11 29.27 11.78
N ARG A 211 6.63 28.01 11.64
CA ARG A 211 7.50 26.83 11.56
C ARG A 211 8.25 26.73 10.27
N LEU A 212 7.76 27.34 9.16
CA LEU A 212 8.45 27.30 7.86
C LEU A 212 9.89 27.84 7.94
N VAL A 213 10.12 28.83 8.80
CA VAL A 213 11.41 29.50 8.97
C VAL A 213 12.00 29.13 10.33
N SER A 214 12.24 27.84 10.57
CA SER A 214 12.79 27.35 11.83
C SER A 214 13.97 26.39 11.59
N VAL A 215 14.86 26.26 12.59
CA VAL A 215 15.93 25.25 12.56
C VAL A 215 15.37 23.84 12.43
N ASP A 216 14.21 23.57 13.01
CA ASP A 216 13.54 22.29 12.89
C ASP A 216 13.14 21.97 11.44
N SER A 217 12.79 23.00 10.62
CA SER A 217 12.54 22.82 9.17
C SER A 217 13.79 22.37 8.43
N LEU A 218 14.94 22.94 8.75
CA LEU A 218 16.22 22.53 8.17
C LEU A 218 16.55 21.08 8.53
N LEU A 219 16.25 20.63 9.75
CA LEU A 219 16.40 19.23 10.15
C LEU A 219 15.47 18.31 9.33
N ALA A 220 14.22 18.71 9.09
CA ALA A 220 13.31 17.93 8.26
C ALA A 220 13.80 17.83 6.81
N VAL A 221 14.25 18.95 6.23
CA VAL A 221 14.83 18.97 4.87
C VAL A 221 16.08 18.10 4.81
N ALA A 222 17.01 18.24 5.76
CA ALA A 222 18.25 17.47 5.79
C ALA A 222 17.98 15.96 5.88
N ALA A 223 17.04 15.54 6.74
CA ALA A 223 16.63 14.14 6.85
C ALA A 223 15.99 13.65 5.54
N GLY A 224 15.13 14.45 4.93
CA GLY A 224 14.51 14.12 3.63
C GLY A 224 15.53 13.97 2.52
N VAL A 225 16.46 14.92 2.40
CA VAL A 225 17.54 14.88 1.40
C VAL A 225 18.43 13.65 1.62
N ALA A 226 18.82 13.35 2.86
CA ALA A 226 19.66 12.19 3.16
C ALA A 226 19.03 10.88 2.72
N VAL A 227 17.70 10.71 2.92
CA VAL A 227 16.96 9.51 2.51
C VAL A 227 16.75 9.45 0.99
N LEU A 228 16.53 10.59 0.32
CA LEU A 228 16.28 10.65 -1.12
C LEU A 228 17.56 10.62 -1.97
N ALA A 229 18.69 11.03 -1.42
CA ALA A 229 19.94 11.23 -2.19
C ALA A 229 20.35 10.02 -3.04
N PRO A 230 20.31 8.76 -2.55
CA PRO A 230 20.67 7.60 -3.37
C PRO A 230 19.74 7.45 -4.60
N HIS A 231 18.45 7.69 -4.42
CA HIS A 231 17.46 7.60 -5.50
C HIS A 231 17.63 8.72 -6.53
N VAL A 232 17.85 9.96 -6.06
CA VAL A 232 18.11 11.11 -6.95
C VAL A 232 19.37 10.88 -7.77
N HIS A 233 20.44 10.39 -7.14
CA HIS A 233 21.66 10.02 -7.85
C HIS A 233 21.40 8.93 -8.91
N TRP A 234 20.68 7.86 -8.54
CA TRP A 234 20.30 6.80 -9.47
C TRP A 234 19.50 7.34 -10.67
N MET A 235 18.54 8.24 -10.42
CA MET A 235 17.74 8.86 -11.49
C MET A 235 18.60 9.67 -12.46
N MET A 236 19.57 10.44 -11.95
CA MET A 236 20.48 11.22 -12.82
C MET A 236 21.36 10.31 -13.67
N VAL A 237 21.89 9.23 -13.12
CA VAL A 237 22.72 8.27 -13.85
C VAL A 237 21.95 7.50 -14.90
N ASN A 238 20.66 7.19 -14.63
CA ASN A 238 19.81 6.39 -15.51
C ASN A 238 18.86 7.24 -16.38
N HIS A 239 19.10 8.54 -16.54
CA HIS A 239 18.34 9.44 -17.43
C HIS A 239 16.83 9.53 -17.10
N PHE A 240 16.46 9.49 -15.83
CA PHE A 240 15.10 9.71 -15.32
C PHE A 240 13.99 8.78 -15.85
N PRO A 241 14.19 7.46 -15.96
CA PRO A 241 13.23 6.56 -16.61
C PRO A 241 11.87 6.54 -15.91
N THR A 242 11.83 6.67 -14.60
CA THR A 242 10.58 6.70 -13.82
C THR A 242 9.73 7.95 -14.10
N LEU A 243 10.36 9.09 -14.41
CA LEU A 243 9.63 10.30 -14.79
C LEU A 243 9.10 10.20 -16.22
N GLU A 244 9.86 9.59 -17.11
CA GLU A 244 9.41 9.30 -18.48
C GLU A 244 8.18 8.39 -18.46
N TYR A 245 8.21 7.30 -17.69
CA TYR A 245 7.06 6.42 -17.49
C TYR A 245 5.84 7.19 -16.93
N ALA A 246 6.04 8.09 -15.97
CA ALA A 246 4.97 8.91 -15.42
C ALA A 246 4.38 9.88 -16.45
N ALA A 247 5.22 10.47 -17.31
CA ALA A 247 4.79 11.38 -18.36
C ALA A 247 3.89 10.71 -19.41
N GLN A 248 4.11 9.43 -19.71
CA GLN A 248 3.27 8.64 -20.62
C GLN A 248 1.81 8.49 -20.14
N ARG A 249 1.53 8.77 -18.86
CA ARG A 249 0.19 8.71 -18.25
C ARG A 249 -0.60 10.02 -18.38
N THR A 250 -0.11 10.98 -19.15
CA THR A 250 -0.77 12.26 -19.40
C THR A 250 -1.31 12.33 -20.83
N GLY A 251 -2.36 13.13 -21.04
CA GLY A 251 -2.92 13.36 -22.38
C GLY A 251 -4.46 13.34 -22.44
N GLY A 252 -4.97 13.68 -23.60
CA GLY A 252 -6.40 13.78 -23.86
C GLY A 252 -6.96 15.20 -23.71
N THR A 253 -8.30 15.34 -23.78
CA THR A 253 -9.00 16.63 -23.69
C THR A 253 -9.25 17.03 -22.24
N LEU A 254 -9.44 18.33 -21.99
CA LEU A 254 -9.83 18.85 -20.67
C LEU A 254 -11.15 18.22 -20.17
N LEU A 255 -12.13 18.08 -21.03
CA LEU A 255 -13.42 17.48 -20.68
C LEU A 255 -13.26 16.02 -20.22
N ALA A 256 -12.44 15.24 -20.91
CA ALA A 256 -12.13 13.87 -20.53
C ALA A 256 -11.38 13.82 -19.17
N ALA A 257 -10.48 14.76 -18.89
CA ALA A 257 -9.78 14.87 -17.61
C ALA A 257 -10.75 15.18 -16.45
N VAL A 258 -11.67 16.14 -16.65
CA VAL A 258 -12.74 16.45 -15.66
C VAL A 258 -13.64 15.25 -15.42
N GLY A 259 -14.08 14.55 -16.48
CA GLY A 259 -14.88 13.33 -16.37
C GLY A 259 -14.17 12.23 -15.58
N ARG A 260 -12.88 11.97 -15.87
CA ARG A 260 -12.06 10.99 -15.13
C ARG A 260 -11.92 11.38 -13.64
N PHE A 261 -11.70 12.67 -13.35
CA PHE A 261 -11.64 13.13 -11.96
C PHE A 261 -12.99 12.97 -11.24
N GLY A 262 -14.11 13.19 -11.93
CA GLY A 262 -15.45 12.91 -11.39
C GLY A 262 -15.63 11.44 -11.00
N ILE A 263 -15.30 10.51 -11.92
CA ILE A 263 -15.34 9.06 -11.65
C ILE A 263 -14.40 8.67 -10.51
N TYR A 264 -13.17 9.21 -10.51
CA TYR A 264 -12.22 9.02 -9.42
C TYR A 264 -12.84 9.43 -8.07
N THR A 265 -13.41 10.62 -7.99
CA THR A 265 -14.00 11.17 -6.75
C THR A 265 -15.18 10.32 -6.27
N LEU A 266 -16.06 9.87 -7.18
CA LEU A 266 -17.16 8.97 -6.83
C LEU A 266 -16.66 7.65 -6.24
N ALA A 267 -15.63 7.05 -6.85
CA ALA A 267 -15.01 5.85 -6.32
C ALA A 267 -14.41 6.08 -4.91
N GLN A 268 -13.75 7.24 -4.70
CA GLN A 268 -13.21 7.59 -3.39
C GLN A 268 -14.30 7.71 -2.32
N ILE A 269 -15.45 8.30 -2.63
CA ILE A 269 -16.60 8.37 -1.73
C ILE A 269 -17.11 6.96 -1.40
N GLY A 270 -17.22 6.09 -2.42
CA GLY A 270 -17.63 4.70 -2.24
C GLY A 270 -16.71 3.92 -1.29
N TYR A 271 -15.38 4.15 -1.37
CA TYR A 271 -14.41 3.51 -0.48
C TYR A 271 -14.57 3.91 0.99
N LEU A 272 -15.14 5.07 1.29
CA LEU A 272 -15.38 5.55 2.65
C LEU A 272 -16.72 5.09 3.25
N ALA A 273 -17.63 4.55 2.44
CA ALA A 273 -18.99 4.22 2.87
C ALA A 273 -19.00 3.27 4.09
N LEU A 274 -18.19 2.20 4.06
CA LEU A 274 -18.12 1.26 5.18
C LEU A 274 -17.54 1.91 6.44
N SER A 275 -16.49 2.74 6.32
CA SER A 275 -15.93 3.49 7.45
C SER A 275 -16.96 4.45 8.06
N PHE A 276 -17.74 5.14 7.23
CA PHE A 276 -18.80 6.03 7.66
C PHE A 276 -19.88 5.27 8.45
N VAL A 277 -20.38 4.18 7.90
CA VAL A 277 -21.36 3.31 8.57
C VAL A 277 -20.81 2.74 9.87
N PHE A 278 -19.54 2.32 9.88
CA PHE A 278 -18.92 1.76 11.06
C PHE A 278 -18.81 2.80 12.20
N VAL A 279 -18.44 4.04 11.88
CA VAL A 279 -18.45 5.14 12.89
C VAL A 279 -19.87 5.35 13.44
N LEU A 280 -20.92 5.32 12.59
CA LEU A 280 -22.31 5.46 13.05
C LEU A 280 -22.74 4.30 13.98
N LEU A 281 -22.26 3.08 13.73
CA LEU A 281 -22.54 1.95 14.62
C LEU A 281 -21.84 2.09 15.98
N MET A 282 -20.69 2.78 16.04
CA MET A 282 -19.92 3.00 17.27
C MET A 282 -20.48 4.11 18.17
N VAL A 283 -21.33 4.99 17.65
CA VAL A 283 -21.86 6.13 18.40
C VAL A 283 -23.35 5.96 18.74
N ARG A 284 -23.83 6.68 19.78
CA ARG A 284 -25.22 6.58 20.27
C ARG A 284 -26.08 7.81 19.95
N THR A 285 -25.59 8.72 19.13
CA THR A 285 -26.22 10.01 18.88
C THR A 285 -26.88 10.08 17.52
N ARG A 286 -28.17 10.43 17.47
CA ARG A 286 -28.97 10.52 16.22
C ARG A 286 -28.45 11.55 15.21
N GLY A 287 -27.74 12.58 15.64
CA GLY A 287 -27.19 13.63 14.76
C GLY A 287 -25.78 13.33 14.20
N ALA A 288 -25.16 12.19 14.54
CA ALA A 288 -23.77 11.92 14.21
C ALA A 288 -23.50 11.95 12.69
N ALA A 289 -24.37 11.37 11.88
CA ALA A 289 -24.23 11.40 10.42
C ALA A 289 -24.19 12.83 9.86
N ARG A 290 -25.06 13.72 10.37
CA ARG A 290 -25.07 15.13 9.97
C ARG A 290 -23.79 15.86 10.38
N LEU A 291 -23.29 15.61 11.61
CA LEU A 291 -22.04 16.21 12.08
C LEU A 291 -20.85 15.77 11.21
N MET A 292 -20.75 14.49 10.91
CA MET A 292 -19.70 13.94 10.02
C MET A 292 -19.79 14.52 8.61
N ALA A 293 -20.97 14.58 8.01
CA ALA A 293 -21.18 15.16 6.69
C ALA A 293 -20.84 16.66 6.66
N LEU A 294 -21.32 17.42 7.66
CA LEU A 294 -21.02 18.85 7.78
C LEU A 294 -19.53 19.14 7.99
N SER A 295 -18.79 18.26 8.67
CA SER A 295 -17.36 18.43 8.90
C SER A 295 -16.55 18.43 7.59
N VAL A 296 -17.03 17.74 6.56
CA VAL A 296 -16.40 17.73 5.23
C VAL A 296 -16.60 19.06 4.50
N VAL A 297 -17.77 19.70 4.68
CA VAL A 297 -18.12 20.96 3.97
C VAL A 297 -17.73 22.23 4.73
N ARG A 298 -17.50 22.12 6.05
CA ARG A 298 -17.23 23.26 6.94
C ARG A 298 -15.95 23.06 7.75
N PRO A 299 -14.82 23.65 7.33
CA PRO A 299 -13.54 23.47 8.01
C PRO A 299 -13.43 24.19 9.37
N ALA A 300 -14.46 24.90 9.82
CA ALA A 300 -14.41 25.89 10.89
C ALA A 300 -13.80 25.42 12.22
N SER A 301 -14.02 24.16 12.64
CA SER A 301 -13.56 23.66 13.94
C SER A 301 -12.10 23.17 13.94
N HIS A 302 -11.66 22.53 12.86
CA HIS A 302 -10.32 21.93 12.71
C HIS A 302 -9.78 22.16 11.30
N PRO A 303 -9.39 23.38 10.92
CA PRO A 303 -8.97 23.70 9.57
C PRO A 303 -7.68 22.95 9.15
N ASP A 304 -6.78 22.71 10.08
CA ASP A 304 -5.57 21.91 9.89
C ASP A 304 -5.89 20.45 9.56
N LEU A 305 -6.74 19.81 10.37
CA LEU A 305 -7.15 18.43 10.15
C LEU A 305 -8.03 18.30 8.89
N TRP A 306 -8.81 19.31 8.58
CA TRP A 306 -9.61 19.37 7.36
C TRP A 306 -8.72 19.36 6.10
N TRP A 307 -7.64 20.15 6.08
CA TRP A 307 -6.69 20.15 4.97
C TRP A 307 -5.87 18.85 4.92
N LEU A 308 -5.57 18.22 6.05
CA LEU A 308 -4.96 16.90 6.07
C LEU A 308 -5.87 15.82 5.44
N ALA A 309 -7.19 15.95 5.67
CA ALA A 309 -8.18 14.99 5.18
C ALA A 309 -8.54 15.21 3.69
N LEU A 310 -8.68 16.45 3.25
CA LEU A 310 -9.21 16.81 1.92
C LEU A 310 -8.17 17.45 1.00
N GLY A 311 -7.11 18.01 1.56
CA GLY A 311 -6.03 18.64 0.77
C GLY A 311 -5.45 17.73 -0.31
N PRO A 312 -5.16 16.45 -0.05
CA PRO A 312 -4.72 15.52 -1.08
C PRO A 312 -5.73 15.37 -2.23
N LEU A 313 -7.03 15.31 -1.96
CA LEU A 313 -8.07 15.24 -3.00
C LEU A 313 -8.10 16.50 -3.86
N PHE A 314 -7.98 17.70 -3.26
CA PHE A 314 -7.87 18.94 -4.01
C PHE A 314 -6.62 18.96 -4.90
N ALA A 315 -5.48 18.54 -4.35
CA ALA A 315 -4.24 18.44 -5.11
C ALA A 315 -4.37 17.46 -6.29
N VAL A 316 -5.01 16.31 -6.08
CA VAL A 316 -5.35 15.36 -7.17
C VAL A 316 -6.22 16.03 -8.22
N GLY A 317 -7.25 16.78 -7.82
CA GLY A 317 -8.13 17.50 -8.75
C GLY A 317 -7.35 18.47 -9.64
N VAL A 318 -6.50 19.31 -9.03
CA VAL A 318 -5.66 20.24 -9.75
C VAL A 318 -4.72 19.50 -10.71
N LEU A 319 -3.95 18.53 -10.23
CA LEU A 319 -2.97 17.80 -11.04
C LEU A 319 -3.63 16.96 -12.15
N SER A 320 -4.78 16.34 -11.87
CA SER A 320 -5.51 15.55 -12.86
C SER A 320 -6.05 16.42 -13.99
N VAL A 321 -6.64 17.58 -13.65
CA VAL A 321 -7.27 18.45 -14.64
C VAL A 321 -6.22 19.24 -15.43
N THR A 322 -5.23 19.86 -14.76
CA THR A 322 -4.19 20.66 -15.43
C THR A 322 -3.21 19.79 -16.21
N GLY A 323 -2.78 18.66 -15.66
CA GLY A 323 -1.87 17.70 -16.30
C GLY A 323 -2.58 16.72 -17.22
N LYS A 324 -3.93 16.75 -17.32
CA LYS A 324 -4.74 15.78 -18.10
C LYS A 324 -4.36 14.33 -17.78
N THR A 325 -4.05 14.04 -16.52
CA THR A 325 -3.50 12.75 -16.08
C THR A 325 -4.57 11.66 -16.10
N GLN A 326 -4.19 10.47 -16.55
CA GLN A 326 -5.04 9.28 -16.48
C GLN A 326 -4.98 8.72 -15.05
N MET A 327 -5.99 9.04 -14.22
CA MET A 327 -6.05 8.64 -12.83
C MET A 327 -6.80 7.31 -12.65
N ALA A 328 -6.15 6.34 -12.03
CA ALA A 328 -6.83 5.16 -11.50
C ALA A 328 -7.30 5.41 -10.06
N SER A 329 -8.50 4.95 -9.70
CA SER A 329 -9.07 5.18 -8.36
C SER A 329 -8.20 4.65 -7.22
N VAL A 330 -7.49 3.55 -7.45
CA VAL A 330 -6.56 2.94 -6.47
C VAL A 330 -5.32 3.80 -6.18
N TRP A 331 -4.98 4.79 -7.03
CA TRP A 331 -3.85 5.68 -6.73
C TRP A 331 -4.12 6.57 -5.51
N GLY A 332 -5.40 6.86 -5.24
CA GLY A 332 -5.81 7.65 -4.08
C GLY A 332 -6.05 6.84 -2.80
N MET A 333 -5.70 5.55 -2.78
CA MET A 333 -6.05 4.70 -1.63
C MET A 333 -5.50 5.20 -0.30
N ALA A 334 -4.33 5.83 -0.27
CA ALA A 334 -3.73 6.34 0.96
C ALA A 334 -4.24 7.73 1.38
N GLN A 335 -4.96 8.47 0.54
CA GLN A 335 -5.30 9.90 0.79
C GLN A 335 -6.27 10.14 1.96
N TRP A 336 -6.98 9.09 2.41
CA TRP A 336 -8.07 9.23 3.39
C TRP A 336 -7.66 8.99 4.84
N PHE A 337 -6.36 8.92 5.13
CA PHE A 337 -5.82 8.64 6.47
C PHE A 337 -6.34 9.60 7.57
N ALA A 338 -6.72 10.83 7.22
CA ALA A 338 -7.15 11.85 8.18
C ALA A 338 -8.67 12.09 8.22
N ILE A 339 -9.47 11.43 7.34
CA ILE A 339 -10.93 11.67 7.28
C ILE A 339 -11.64 11.15 8.52
N VAL A 340 -11.32 9.95 9.00
CA VAL A 340 -11.92 9.43 10.24
C VAL A 340 -11.44 10.18 11.46
N PRO A 341 -10.15 10.51 11.64
CA PRO A 341 -9.69 11.48 12.63
C PRO A 341 -10.51 12.78 12.65
N LEU A 342 -10.83 13.35 11.47
CA LEU A 342 -11.68 14.55 11.37
C LEU A 342 -13.10 14.29 11.90
N TRP A 343 -13.74 13.20 11.50
CA TRP A 343 -15.07 12.82 12.00
C TRP A 343 -15.07 12.65 13.53
N LEU A 344 -14.08 11.93 14.06
CA LEU A 344 -13.97 11.70 15.51
C LEU A 344 -13.71 13.01 16.29
N ALA A 345 -12.91 13.93 15.75
CA ALA A 345 -12.66 15.21 16.38
C ALA A 345 -13.95 16.04 16.53
N VAL A 346 -14.77 16.10 15.48
CA VAL A 346 -16.08 16.80 15.52
C VAL A 346 -17.06 16.11 16.45
N LEU A 347 -17.12 14.78 16.44
CA LEU A 347 -18.00 14.02 17.36
C LEU A 347 -17.57 14.18 18.82
N ALA A 348 -16.27 14.16 19.11
CA ALA A 348 -15.73 14.37 20.44
C ALA A 348 -16.03 15.80 20.95
N GLN A 349 -15.89 16.81 20.09
CA GLN A 349 -16.25 18.20 20.42
C GLN A 349 -17.75 18.34 20.72
N ALA A 350 -18.59 17.60 20.00
CA ALA A 350 -20.03 17.51 20.26
C ALA A 350 -20.39 16.62 21.46
N ARG A 351 -19.40 16.11 22.20
CA ARG A 351 -19.56 15.21 23.37
C ARG A 351 -20.39 13.97 23.08
N VAL A 352 -20.23 13.43 21.87
CA VAL A 352 -20.91 12.19 21.46
C VAL A 352 -20.29 10.99 22.20
N GLU A 353 -21.16 10.13 22.76
CA GLU A 353 -20.72 8.91 23.44
C GLU A 353 -20.34 7.81 22.45
N PHE A 354 -19.19 7.19 22.68
CA PHE A 354 -18.70 6.03 21.94
C PHE A 354 -19.04 4.73 22.69
N ALA A 355 -19.42 3.70 21.95
CA ALA A 355 -19.85 2.40 22.46
C ALA A 355 -18.84 1.29 22.13
N PRO A 356 -17.81 1.01 22.96
CA PRO A 356 -16.76 0.02 22.69
C PRO A 356 -17.30 -1.38 22.37
N ARG A 357 -18.33 -1.82 23.12
CA ARG A 357 -18.95 -3.14 22.90
C ARG A 357 -19.60 -3.27 21.52
N ARG A 358 -20.13 -2.17 20.95
CA ARG A 358 -20.67 -2.16 19.60
C ARG A 358 -19.56 -2.29 18.55
N ALA A 359 -18.45 -1.60 18.77
CA ALA A 359 -17.28 -1.71 17.90
C ALA A 359 -16.76 -3.16 17.84
N VAL A 360 -16.59 -3.83 18.97
CA VAL A 360 -16.16 -5.23 19.03
C VAL A 360 -17.14 -6.14 18.29
N ARG A 361 -18.45 -5.99 18.52
CA ARG A 361 -19.47 -6.78 17.82
C ARG A 361 -19.45 -6.53 16.31
N ALA A 362 -19.36 -5.27 15.91
CA ALA A 362 -19.31 -4.90 14.48
C ALA A 362 -18.06 -5.49 13.79
N MET A 363 -16.89 -5.43 14.45
CA MET A 363 -15.68 -6.05 13.95
C MET A 363 -15.81 -7.58 13.86
N ALA A 364 -16.36 -8.25 14.88
CA ALA A 364 -16.56 -9.69 14.87
C ALA A 364 -17.48 -10.14 13.72
N VAL A 365 -18.60 -9.43 13.51
CA VAL A 365 -19.51 -9.70 12.38
C VAL A 365 -18.81 -9.45 11.05
N TYR A 366 -18.09 -8.33 10.91
CA TYR A 366 -17.33 -8.01 9.71
C TYR A 366 -16.32 -9.12 9.36
N TRP A 367 -15.51 -9.57 10.32
CA TRP A 367 -14.53 -10.63 10.11
C TRP A 367 -15.17 -11.97 9.75
N ALA A 368 -16.28 -12.35 10.41
CA ALA A 368 -17.00 -13.55 10.07
C ALA A 368 -17.51 -13.51 8.62
N LEU A 369 -18.09 -12.37 8.20
CA LEU A 369 -18.56 -12.17 6.83
C LEU A 369 -17.40 -12.20 5.82
N VAL A 370 -16.28 -11.53 6.13
CA VAL A 370 -15.10 -11.51 5.26
C VAL A 370 -14.55 -12.92 5.05
N LEU A 371 -14.36 -13.72 6.12
CA LEU A 371 -13.85 -15.08 6.01
C LEU A 371 -14.82 -15.99 5.25
N ALA A 372 -16.11 -15.91 5.55
CA ALA A 372 -17.13 -16.69 4.84
C ALA A 372 -17.17 -16.35 3.35
N MET A 373 -17.19 -15.05 3.02
CA MET A 373 -17.18 -14.60 1.63
C MET A 373 -15.89 -14.98 0.90
N SER A 374 -14.74 -14.89 1.57
CA SER A 374 -13.45 -15.30 1.00
C SER A 374 -13.42 -16.78 0.65
N ALA A 375 -13.93 -17.65 1.51
CA ALA A 375 -14.06 -19.08 1.22
C ALA A 375 -15.00 -19.33 0.02
N VAL A 376 -16.14 -18.62 -0.07
CA VAL A 376 -17.06 -18.73 -1.20
C VAL A 376 -16.39 -18.25 -2.50
N VAL A 377 -15.66 -17.14 -2.46
CA VAL A 377 -14.95 -16.60 -3.64
C VAL A 377 -13.90 -17.59 -4.13
N GLY A 378 -13.05 -18.12 -3.23
CA GLY A 378 -12.02 -19.09 -3.61
C GLY A 378 -12.61 -20.39 -4.16
N TYR A 379 -13.63 -20.96 -3.49
CA TYR A 379 -14.31 -22.17 -3.97
C TYR A 379 -14.99 -21.97 -5.33
N THR A 380 -15.71 -20.86 -5.53
CA THR A 380 -16.38 -20.56 -6.80
C THR A 380 -15.40 -20.22 -7.91
N GLY A 381 -14.28 -19.58 -7.58
CA GLY A 381 -13.17 -19.34 -8.50
C GLY A 381 -12.59 -20.65 -9.04
N ALA A 382 -12.30 -21.60 -8.15
CA ALA A 382 -11.83 -22.92 -8.55
C ALA A 382 -12.88 -23.69 -9.39
N ARG A 383 -14.18 -23.60 -9.02
CA ARG A 383 -15.23 -24.24 -9.82
C ARG A 383 -15.39 -23.65 -11.23
N ARG A 384 -15.14 -22.37 -11.41
CA ARG A 384 -15.30 -21.65 -12.67
C ARG A 384 -14.00 -21.57 -13.46
N ASN A 385 -12.91 -22.13 -12.95
CA ASN A 385 -11.59 -22.07 -13.56
C ASN A 385 -11.17 -20.62 -13.88
N THR A 386 -11.43 -19.68 -12.96
CA THR A 386 -11.02 -18.29 -13.17
C THR A 386 -9.50 -18.21 -13.25
N ASP A 387 -8.98 -17.26 -14.02
CA ASP A 387 -7.53 -17.09 -14.18
C ASP A 387 -6.81 -16.92 -12.84
N ASP A 388 -7.41 -16.17 -11.90
CA ASP A 388 -6.86 -15.98 -10.54
C ASP A 388 -6.72 -17.31 -9.77
N ALA A 389 -7.62 -18.29 -10.01
CA ALA A 389 -7.57 -19.59 -9.36
C ALA A 389 -6.75 -20.64 -10.13
N ALA A 390 -6.77 -20.58 -11.47
CA ALA A 390 -6.26 -21.65 -12.33
C ALA A 390 -4.79 -21.48 -12.76
N GLU A 391 -4.21 -20.28 -12.60
CA GLU A 391 -2.81 -20.05 -12.99
C GLU A 391 -1.85 -20.88 -12.13
N PRO A 392 -1.06 -21.82 -12.71
CA PRO A 392 -0.24 -22.77 -11.96
C PRO A 392 1.17 -22.23 -11.67
N ARG A 393 1.29 -21.08 -10.99
CA ARG A 393 2.57 -20.35 -10.84
C ARG A 393 3.64 -21.11 -10.07
N ALA A 394 3.29 -21.71 -8.95
CA ALA A 394 4.23 -22.50 -8.15
C ALA A 394 4.59 -23.81 -8.86
N GLU A 395 3.60 -24.45 -9.48
CA GLU A 395 3.77 -25.68 -10.25
C GLU A 395 4.62 -25.42 -11.50
N LEU A 396 4.45 -24.26 -12.15
CA LEU A 396 5.28 -23.83 -13.27
C LEU A 396 6.75 -23.65 -12.86
N ALA A 397 7.00 -23.05 -11.70
CA ALA A 397 8.36 -22.91 -11.17
C ALA A 397 9.02 -24.28 -10.93
N ALA A 398 8.27 -25.24 -10.37
CA ALA A 398 8.77 -26.59 -10.14
C ALA A 398 9.04 -27.34 -11.48
N ALA A 399 8.13 -27.22 -12.45
CA ALA A 399 8.31 -27.81 -13.79
C ALA A 399 9.52 -27.22 -14.53
N ALA A 400 9.73 -25.91 -14.39
CA ALA A 400 10.86 -25.21 -14.97
C ALA A 400 12.21 -25.68 -14.42
N GLN A 401 12.28 -25.91 -13.10
CA GLN A 401 13.47 -26.48 -12.48
C GLN A 401 13.75 -27.90 -12.98
N ALA A 402 12.71 -28.72 -13.17
CA ALA A 402 12.86 -30.06 -13.73
C ALA A 402 13.41 -30.00 -15.15
N VAL A 403 12.82 -29.19 -16.04
CA VAL A 403 13.29 -28.98 -17.43
C VAL A 403 14.74 -28.49 -17.46
N TRP A 404 15.12 -27.60 -16.55
CA TRP A 404 16.48 -27.10 -16.45
C TRP A 404 17.47 -28.21 -16.07
N HIS A 405 17.16 -28.97 -15.03
CA HIS A 405 18.05 -30.03 -14.52
C HIS A 405 18.18 -31.24 -15.45
N GLU A 406 17.23 -31.45 -16.37
CA GLU A 406 17.40 -32.45 -17.46
C GLU A 406 18.52 -32.06 -18.45
N ARG A 407 18.84 -30.78 -18.56
CA ARG A 407 19.82 -30.24 -19.52
C ARG A 407 21.16 -29.92 -18.89
N THR A 408 21.21 -29.61 -17.61
CA THR A 408 22.45 -29.23 -16.91
C THR A 408 22.33 -29.41 -15.39
N SER A 409 23.46 -29.71 -14.74
CA SER A 409 23.58 -29.77 -13.28
C SER A 409 23.88 -28.41 -12.65
N ARG A 410 24.12 -27.36 -13.46
CA ARG A 410 24.38 -26.01 -12.93
C ARG A 410 23.10 -25.38 -12.42
N PRO A 411 23.16 -24.47 -11.40
CA PRO A 411 21.99 -23.77 -10.93
C PRO A 411 21.41 -22.87 -12.02
N LEU A 412 20.08 -22.72 -12.04
CA LEU A 412 19.39 -21.78 -12.92
C LEU A 412 19.68 -20.35 -12.44
N SER A 413 20.32 -19.54 -13.28
CA SER A 413 20.77 -18.20 -12.94
C SER A 413 19.84 -17.08 -13.44
N ILE A 414 19.24 -17.29 -14.64
CA ILE A 414 18.38 -16.28 -15.28
C ILE A 414 17.09 -16.96 -15.74
N VAL A 415 15.96 -16.36 -15.39
CA VAL A 415 14.66 -16.69 -15.96
C VAL A 415 14.17 -15.51 -16.78
N ALA A 416 13.95 -15.74 -18.06
CA ALA A 416 13.46 -14.74 -19.00
C ALA A 416 12.02 -15.05 -19.42
N GLY A 417 11.25 -14.02 -19.73
CA GLY A 417 9.87 -14.14 -20.17
C GLY A 417 9.03 -12.94 -19.75
N SER A 418 7.70 -13.13 -19.66
CA SER A 418 6.82 -12.08 -19.16
C SER A 418 6.95 -11.89 -17.64
N THR A 419 6.56 -10.72 -17.17
CA THR A 419 6.42 -10.48 -15.72
C THR A 419 5.49 -11.51 -15.05
N HIS A 420 4.50 -12.02 -15.78
CA HIS A 420 3.51 -12.93 -15.23
C HIS A 420 4.09 -14.31 -14.93
N GLU A 421 4.77 -14.91 -15.90
CA GLU A 421 5.32 -16.25 -15.83
C GLU A 421 6.72 -16.23 -15.22
N ALA A 422 7.65 -15.51 -15.82
CA ALA A 422 9.07 -15.55 -15.45
C ALA A 422 9.34 -14.94 -14.07
N ALA A 423 8.73 -13.79 -13.73
CA ALA A 423 8.90 -13.22 -12.40
C ALA A 423 8.22 -14.08 -11.31
N SER A 424 7.09 -14.75 -11.63
CA SER A 424 6.47 -15.72 -10.71
C SER A 424 7.42 -16.89 -10.45
N MET A 425 8.05 -17.44 -11.49
CA MET A 425 9.02 -18.54 -11.34
C MET A 425 10.18 -18.15 -10.42
N VAL A 426 10.74 -16.95 -10.59
CA VAL A 426 11.80 -16.43 -9.71
C VAL A 426 11.32 -16.32 -8.27
N PHE A 427 10.10 -15.85 -8.05
CA PHE A 427 9.54 -15.76 -6.72
C PHE A 427 9.38 -17.13 -6.04
N TYR A 428 8.71 -18.07 -6.69
CA TYR A 428 8.45 -19.40 -6.10
C TYR A 428 9.68 -20.31 -6.04
N ASP A 429 10.74 -20.00 -6.83
CA ASP A 429 12.07 -20.64 -6.70
C ASP A 429 12.90 -20.08 -5.54
N GLY A 430 12.38 -19.14 -4.79
CA GLY A 430 13.04 -18.54 -3.64
C GLY A 430 14.06 -17.45 -4.01
N GLY A 431 13.93 -16.82 -5.18
CA GLY A 431 14.79 -15.73 -5.63
C GLY A 431 16.23 -16.14 -5.94
N ARG A 432 16.48 -17.41 -6.25
CA ARG A 432 17.81 -17.92 -6.61
C ARG A 432 18.23 -17.48 -8.00
N ALA A 433 17.25 -17.39 -8.92
CA ALA A 433 17.46 -16.87 -10.26
C ALA A 433 17.13 -15.37 -10.30
N ARG A 434 17.60 -14.69 -11.34
CA ARG A 434 17.30 -13.29 -11.64
C ARG A 434 16.30 -13.22 -12.79
N PHE A 435 15.43 -12.20 -12.75
CA PHE A 435 14.40 -12.00 -13.77
C PHE A 435 14.88 -11.07 -14.89
N TRP A 436 14.62 -11.46 -16.15
CA TRP A 436 14.75 -10.62 -17.32
C TRP A 436 13.42 -10.49 -18.06
N ASP A 437 12.94 -9.25 -18.22
CA ASP A 437 11.68 -8.97 -18.90
C ASP A 437 11.87 -9.00 -20.41
N LEU A 438 11.29 -9.99 -21.06
CA LEU A 438 11.43 -10.21 -22.51
C LEU A 438 10.65 -9.18 -23.32
N HIS A 439 9.51 -8.69 -22.79
CA HIS A 439 8.68 -7.69 -23.47
C HIS A 439 9.16 -6.26 -23.24
N TRP A 440 9.89 -6.04 -22.14
CA TRP A 440 10.46 -4.73 -21.82
C TRP A 440 11.85 -4.84 -21.18
N PRO A 441 12.86 -5.20 -21.97
CA PRO A 441 14.23 -5.39 -21.46
C PRO A 441 14.80 -4.18 -20.72
N ALA A 442 14.37 -2.96 -21.08
CA ALA A 442 14.78 -1.75 -20.38
C ALA A 442 14.28 -1.66 -18.94
N ALA A 443 13.30 -2.47 -18.54
CA ALA A 443 12.85 -2.57 -17.15
C ALA A 443 13.80 -3.39 -16.26
N THR A 444 14.66 -4.20 -16.87
CA THR A 444 15.63 -5.09 -16.22
C THR A 444 17.05 -4.90 -16.78
N PRO A 445 17.61 -3.68 -16.76
CA PRO A 445 18.84 -3.32 -17.47
C PRO A 445 20.10 -4.00 -16.90
N TRP A 446 19.99 -4.62 -15.74
CA TRP A 446 21.08 -5.35 -15.07
C TRP A 446 21.36 -6.76 -15.66
N ILE A 447 20.56 -7.21 -16.61
CA ILE A 447 20.77 -8.43 -17.38
C ILE A 447 20.72 -8.08 -18.87
N THR A 448 21.64 -8.64 -19.65
CA THR A 448 21.69 -8.46 -21.10
C THR A 448 21.66 -9.82 -21.82
N PRO A 449 21.28 -9.89 -23.09
CA PRO A 449 21.37 -11.13 -23.85
C PRO A 449 22.76 -11.78 -23.87
N ALA A 450 23.83 -11.01 -23.71
CA ALA A 450 25.20 -11.54 -23.59
C ALA A 450 25.42 -12.36 -22.30
N ASP A 451 24.61 -12.13 -21.26
CA ASP A 451 24.66 -12.90 -20.03
C ASP A 451 24.02 -14.28 -20.16
N PHE A 452 23.15 -14.48 -21.15
CA PHE A 452 22.37 -15.71 -21.32
C PHE A 452 23.24 -16.93 -21.50
N ALA A 453 24.14 -16.89 -22.50
CA ALA A 453 25.05 -17.99 -22.77
C ALA A 453 26.12 -18.15 -21.68
N ARG A 454 26.52 -17.05 -21.02
CA ARG A 454 27.55 -17.04 -19.96
C ARG A 454 27.04 -17.67 -18.67
N GLN A 455 25.83 -17.29 -18.23
CA GLN A 455 25.28 -17.71 -16.95
C GLN A 455 24.27 -18.86 -17.06
N GLY A 456 23.71 -19.06 -18.24
CA GLY A 456 22.59 -19.97 -18.49
C GLY A 456 21.25 -19.30 -18.25
N THR A 457 20.28 -19.57 -19.13
CA THR A 457 18.96 -18.91 -19.09
C THR A 457 17.87 -19.90 -19.47
N LEU A 458 16.78 -19.86 -18.73
CA LEU A 458 15.51 -20.49 -19.10
C LEU A 458 14.55 -19.39 -19.55
N ILE A 459 14.08 -19.44 -20.81
CA ILE A 459 13.04 -18.55 -21.30
C ILE A 459 11.72 -19.30 -21.23
N VAL A 460 10.71 -18.71 -20.59
CA VAL A 460 9.36 -19.29 -20.47
C VAL A 460 8.36 -18.42 -21.21
N CYS A 461 7.60 -19.04 -22.10
CA CYS A 461 6.51 -18.43 -22.83
C CYS A 461 5.23 -19.23 -22.58
N ARG A 462 4.12 -18.52 -22.48
CA ARG A 462 2.81 -19.14 -22.54
C ARG A 462 2.56 -19.70 -23.94
N GLY A 463 1.86 -20.81 -24.07
CA GLY A 463 1.68 -21.48 -25.36
C GLY A 463 0.88 -20.68 -26.40
N ASP A 464 0.10 -19.70 -25.96
CA ASP A 464 -0.68 -18.78 -26.78
C ASP A 464 0.02 -17.42 -27.04
N ASP A 465 1.21 -17.19 -26.46
CA ASP A 465 1.99 -15.95 -26.64
C ASP A 465 2.99 -16.11 -27.81
N SER A 466 2.50 -15.85 -29.02
CA SER A 466 3.30 -15.93 -30.25
C SER A 466 4.51 -15.00 -30.26
N ASP A 467 4.41 -13.82 -29.67
CA ASP A 467 5.46 -12.80 -29.66
C ASP A 467 6.61 -13.23 -28.73
N CYS A 468 6.26 -13.75 -27.54
CA CYS A 468 7.24 -14.38 -26.66
C CYS A 468 7.96 -15.54 -27.33
N ILE A 469 7.21 -16.45 -27.95
CA ILE A 469 7.77 -17.64 -28.62
C ILE A 469 8.71 -17.24 -29.75
N ALA A 470 8.33 -16.27 -30.59
CA ALA A 470 9.16 -15.80 -31.70
C ALA A 470 10.47 -15.17 -31.20
N THR A 471 10.38 -14.31 -30.17
CA THR A 471 11.54 -13.68 -29.55
C THR A 471 12.46 -14.71 -28.89
N ALA A 472 11.88 -15.63 -28.11
CA ALA A 472 12.63 -16.71 -27.45
C ALA A 472 13.36 -17.62 -28.45
N SER A 473 12.70 -17.95 -29.57
CA SER A 473 13.32 -18.77 -30.66
C SER A 473 14.52 -18.07 -31.29
N SER A 474 14.49 -16.74 -31.42
CA SER A 474 15.62 -15.97 -31.97
C SER A 474 16.81 -15.90 -30.99
N LEU A 475 16.58 -16.01 -29.71
CA LEU A 475 17.60 -15.94 -28.65
C LEU A 475 18.23 -17.31 -28.35
N SER A 476 17.43 -18.38 -28.38
CA SER A 476 17.83 -19.69 -27.86
C SER A 476 18.48 -20.59 -28.93
N HIS A 477 18.13 -20.48 -30.20
CA HIS A 477 18.56 -21.42 -31.29
C HIS A 477 18.26 -22.91 -31.03
N ALA A 478 17.63 -23.25 -29.88
CA ALA A 478 17.26 -24.61 -29.50
C ALA A 478 15.77 -24.85 -29.67
N ALA A 479 15.36 -26.09 -29.93
CA ALA A 479 13.94 -26.45 -29.94
C ALA A 479 13.35 -26.28 -28.55
N PRO A 480 12.14 -25.67 -28.43
CA PRO A 480 11.46 -25.51 -27.13
C PRO A 480 11.03 -26.87 -26.56
N VAL A 481 10.97 -26.93 -25.25
CA VAL A 481 10.28 -27.99 -24.51
C VAL A 481 8.83 -27.53 -24.29
N ALA A 482 7.89 -28.20 -24.97
CA ALA A 482 6.48 -27.97 -24.77
C ALA A 482 5.99 -28.80 -23.57
N LEU A 483 5.21 -28.18 -22.66
CA LEU A 483 4.64 -28.87 -21.53
C LEU A 483 3.29 -28.24 -21.15
N GLU A 484 2.45 -29.04 -20.50
CA GLU A 484 1.20 -28.58 -19.88
C GLU A 484 1.36 -28.64 -18.37
N VAL A 485 1.04 -27.53 -17.69
CA VAL A 485 1.13 -27.41 -16.24
C VAL A 485 -0.24 -27.10 -15.69
N GLY A 486 -0.72 -27.92 -14.78
CA GLY A 486 -1.96 -27.74 -14.03
C GLY A 486 -1.70 -27.60 -12.54
N LYS A 487 -2.75 -27.24 -11.79
CA LYS A 487 -2.71 -27.19 -10.33
C LYS A 487 -3.98 -27.75 -9.72
N THR A 488 -3.91 -28.04 -8.43
CA THR A 488 -5.07 -28.44 -7.64
C THR A 488 -5.48 -27.30 -6.70
N ALA A 489 -6.76 -26.93 -6.71
CA ALA A 489 -7.31 -25.97 -5.76
C ALA A 489 -8.66 -26.45 -5.24
N TRP A 490 -8.88 -26.30 -3.93
CA TRP A 490 -10.10 -26.76 -3.25
C TRP A 490 -10.45 -28.23 -3.51
N GLY A 491 -9.43 -29.10 -3.59
CA GLY A 491 -9.59 -30.53 -3.87
C GLY A 491 -9.98 -30.88 -5.30
N ARG A 492 -9.84 -29.95 -6.26
CA ARG A 492 -10.13 -30.15 -7.68
C ARG A 492 -8.89 -29.94 -8.52
N GLU A 493 -8.66 -30.80 -9.48
CA GLU A 493 -7.73 -30.54 -10.55
C GLU A 493 -8.31 -29.48 -11.49
N LEU A 494 -7.52 -28.43 -11.78
CA LEU A 494 -7.88 -27.36 -12.69
C LEU A 494 -7.25 -27.62 -14.07
N PRO A 495 -7.83 -27.08 -15.15
CA PRO A 495 -7.32 -27.28 -16.49
C PRO A 495 -5.84 -26.87 -16.57
N ALA A 496 -5.02 -27.75 -17.15
CA ALA A 496 -3.63 -27.46 -17.43
C ALA A 496 -3.50 -26.36 -18.49
N ARG A 497 -2.41 -25.61 -18.43
CA ARG A 497 -2.10 -24.54 -19.37
C ARG A 497 -0.83 -24.88 -20.13
N PRO A 498 -0.79 -24.60 -21.46
CA PRO A 498 0.37 -24.88 -22.29
C PRO A 498 1.46 -23.83 -22.07
N TYR A 499 2.71 -24.30 -21.99
CA TYR A 499 3.92 -23.48 -21.95
C TYR A 499 4.96 -24.01 -22.90
N GLN A 500 5.85 -23.12 -23.36
CA GLN A 500 7.05 -23.44 -24.10
C GLN A 500 8.26 -22.90 -23.35
N MET A 501 9.25 -23.78 -23.14
CA MET A 501 10.48 -23.45 -22.44
C MET A 501 11.68 -23.60 -23.35
N PHE A 502 12.51 -22.57 -23.41
CA PHE A 502 13.74 -22.55 -24.19
C PHE A 502 14.92 -22.52 -23.23
N VAL A 503 15.81 -23.52 -23.36
CA VAL A 503 16.95 -23.67 -22.47
C VAL A 503 18.22 -23.23 -23.16
N ILE A 504 18.90 -22.25 -22.61
CA ILE A 504 20.24 -21.81 -23.02
C ILE A 504 21.20 -22.27 -21.93
N VAL A 505 21.91 -23.37 -22.21
CA VAL A 505 22.88 -23.95 -21.25
C VAL A 505 24.10 -23.03 -21.16
N PRO A 506 24.65 -22.80 -19.92
CA PRO A 506 25.87 -22.01 -19.78
C PRO A 506 27.03 -22.57 -20.57
N GLN A 507 27.73 -21.73 -21.32
CA GLN A 507 28.97 -22.09 -21.98
C GLN A 507 30.05 -22.44 -20.96
N SER A 508 30.81 -23.46 -21.22
CA SER A 508 31.90 -23.98 -20.37
C SER A 508 33.06 -22.98 -20.26
#